data_ae9b0858ced8f957d2586b3275bf2ee8
#
_entry.id   ae9b0858ced8f957d2586b3275bf2ee8
#
_cell.length_a   1.000
_cell.length_b   1.000
_cell.length_c   1.000
_cell.angle_alpha   90.00
_cell.angle_beta   90.00
_cell.angle_gamma   90.00
#
_symmetry.space_group_name_H-M   'P 1'
#
loop_
_entity.id
_entity.type
_entity.pdbx_description
1 polymer ?
#
loop_
_entity_poly.entity_id
_entity_poly.type
_entity_poly.pdbx_seq_one_letter_code
_entity_poly.pdbx_strand_id
1 'polypeptide(L)' 'NINIRNMGIRAVEAAIIKLSADQRTFTWGATNKKLVTVPYEENPYSALAAFFKTDDGIEIYDAIEKRLK' A
#
# COMPACT_ATOMS: atom_id res chain seq x y z
N ASN A 1 2.03 -0.32 -14.68
CA ASN A 1 3.45 -0.11 -14.64
C ASN A 1 4.13 -1.19 -13.82
N ILE A 2 5.32 -1.54 -14.26
CA ILE A 2 6.06 -2.65 -13.68
C ILE A 2 6.44 -2.45 -12.22
N ASN A 3 6.47 -1.21 -11.76
CA ASN A 3 6.96 -0.91 -10.42
C ASN A 3 5.87 -0.82 -9.35
N ILE A 4 4.62 -1.05 -9.71
CA ILE A 4 3.53 -0.93 -8.74
C ILE A 4 3.70 -1.89 -7.58
N ARG A 5 4.06 -3.14 -7.86
CA ARG A 5 4.30 -4.14 -6.83
C ARG A 5 5.48 -3.77 -5.94
N ASN A 6 6.56 -3.36 -6.58
CA ASN A 6 7.76 -2.96 -5.84
C ASN A 6 7.50 -1.73 -4.99
N MET A 7 6.68 -0.83 -5.48
CA MET A 7 6.31 0.36 -4.72
C MET A 7 5.63 -0.01 -3.41
N GLY A 8 4.71 -0.99 -3.44
CA GLY A 8 4.06 -1.46 -2.22
C GLY A 8 5.05 -2.04 -1.23
N ILE A 9 5.96 -2.88 -1.71
CA ILE A 9 6.98 -3.50 -0.87
C ILE A 9 7.88 -2.43 -0.26
N ARG A 10 8.34 -1.48 -1.07
CA ARG A 10 9.20 -0.40 -0.59
C ARG A 10 8.49 0.47 0.43
N ALA A 11 7.22 0.75 0.22
CA ALA A 11 6.46 1.58 1.15
C ALA A 11 6.36 0.91 2.52
N VAL A 12 6.17 -0.40 2.54
CA VAL A 12 6.12 -1.14 3.81
C VAL A 12 7.51 -1.17 4.46
N GLU A 13 8.55 -1.41 3.68
CA GLU A 13 9.91 -1.46 4.21
C GLU A 13 10.36 -0.11 4.77
N ALA A 14 9.92 0.97 4.14
CA ALA A 14 10.27 2.32 4.58
C ALA A 14 9.35 2.80 5.70
N ALA A 15 8.40 1.97 6.14
CA ALA A 15 7.42 2.31 7.17
C ALA A 15 6.51 3.47 6.78
N ILE A 16 6.37 3.74 5.49
CA ILE A 16 5.43 4.75 5.01
C ILE A 16 4.01 4.24 5.18
N ILE A 17 3.80 2.96 4.86
CA ILE A 17 2.55 2.28 5.15
C ILE A 17 2.84 1.05 6.00
N LYS A 18 1.85 0.58 6.72
CA LYS A 18 1.98 -0.59 7.58
C LYS A 18 0.91 -1.61 7.26
N LEU A 19 1.27 -2.86 7.40
CA LEU A 19 0.32 -3.96 7.28
C LEU A 19 -0.11 -4.34 8.69
N SER A 20 -1.41 -4.47 8.91
CA SER A 20 -1.94 -4.78 10.22
C SER A 20 -1.48 -6.15 10.72
N ALA A 21 -1.71 -6.43 12.01
CA ALA A 21 -1.28 -7.67 12.63
C ALA A 21 -1.86 -8.91 11.94
N ASP A 22 -3.07 -8.79 11.41
CA ASP A 22 -3.70 -9.88 10.67
C ASP A 22 -3.24 -9.95 9.22
N GLN A 23 -2.40 -9.00 8.79
CA GLN A 23 -1.85 -8.89 7.44
C GLN A 23 -2.93 -8.71 6.38
N ARG A 24 -4.00 -8.02 6.73
CA ARG A 24 -5.13 -7.82 5.84
C ARG A 24 -5.50 -6.37 5.60
N THR A 25 -5.00 -5.47 6.42
CA THR A 25 -5.34 -4.06 6.28
C THR A 25 -4.07 -3.24 6.19
N PHE A 26 -3.97 -2.43 5.15
CA PHE A 26 -2.87 -1.47 5.01
C PHE A 26 -3.30 -0.14 5.62
N THR A 27 -2.39 0.47 6.37
CA THR A 27 -2.62 1.78 6.98
C THR A 27 -1.41 2.67 6.78
N TRP A 28 -1.63 3.98 6.84
CA TRP A 28 -0.52 4.93 6.85
C TRP A 28 0.29 4.78 8.14
N GLY A 29 1.61 4.70 7.99
CA GLY A 29 2.49 4.58 9.16
C GLY A 29 2.45 5.79 10.06
N ALA A 30 2.28 6.98 9.50
CA ALA A 30 2.32 8.21 10.27
C ALA A 30 1.01 8.51 11.00
N THR A 31 -0.13 8.23 10.35
CA THR A 31 -1.43 8.61 10.89
C THR A 31 -2.30 7.44 11.28
N ASN A 32 -1.87 6.23 10.93
CA ASN A 32 -2.64 4.99 11.13
C ASN A 32 -3.98 5.00 10.39
N LYS A 33 -4.08 5.82 9.37
CA LYS A 33 -5.30 5.90 8.58
C LYS A 33 -5.42 4.69 7.67
N LYS A 34 -6.56 4.04 7.70
CA LYS A 34 -6.80 2.86 6.87
C LYS A 34 -6.78 3.21 5.39
N LEU A 35 -6.04 2.44 4.61
CA LEU A 35 -5.93 2.62 3.17
C LEU A 35 -6.79 1.62 2.42
N VAL A 36 -6.57 0.34 2.66
CA VAL A 36 -7.24 -0.71 1.92
C VAL A 36 -7.28 -1.98 2.77
N THR A 37 -8.33 -2.76 2.59
CA THR A 37 -8.47 -4.06 3.26
C THR A 37 -8.30 -5.16 2.22
N VAL A 38 -7.48 -6.15 2.54
CA VAL A 38 -7.16 -7.26 1.63
C VAL A 38 -8.09 -8.45 1.93
N PRO A 39 -8.69 -9.06 0.91
CA PRO A 39 -9.45 -10.29 1.10
C PRO A 39 -8.56 -11.43 1.61
N TYR A 40 -9.15 -12.37 2.32
CA TYR A 40 -8.42 -13.50 2.88
C TYR A 40 -7.63 -14.29 1.84
N GLU A 41 -8.19 -14.42 0.66
CA GLU A 41 -7.65 -15.31 -0.36
C GLU A 41 -6.58 -14.67 -1.22
N GLU A 42 -6.33 -13.39 -1.04
CA GLU A 42 -5.39 -12.67 -1.88
C GLU A 42 -4.10 -12.36 -1.16
N ASN A 43 -3.02 -12.29 -1.95
CA ASN A 43 -1.75 -11.81 -1.46
C ASN A 43 -1.88 -10.31 -1.16
N PRO A 44 -1.41 -9.85 0.02
CA PRO A 44 -1.52 -8.43 0.38
C PRO A 44 -0.90 -7.49 -0.66
N TYR A 45 0.26 -7.84 -1.18
CA TYR A 45 0.92 -6.97 -2.15
C TYR A 45 0.22 -6.97 -3.50
N SER A 46 -0.38 -8.08 -3.89
CA SER A 46 -1.17 -8.12 -5.12
C SER A 46 -2.41 -7.24 -5.00
N ALA A 47 -3.08 -7.29 -3.85
CA ALA A 47 -4.24 -6.44 -3.61
C ALA A 47 -3.85 -4.97 -3.58
N LEU A 48 -2.71 -4.66 -2.99
CA LEU A 48 -2.21 -3.29 -2.96
C LEU A 48 -1.90 -2.79 -4.36
N ALA A 49 -1.30 -3.62 -5.20
CA ALA A 49 -1.02 -3.26 -6.58
C ALA A 49 -2.32 -2.96 -7.35
N ALA A 50 -3.35 -3.76 -7.12
CA ALA A 50 -4.64 -3.51 -7.75
C ALA A 50 -5.27 -2.21 -7.23
N PHE A 51 -5.12 -1.94 -5.94
CA PHE A 51 -5.61 -0.70 -5.34
C PHE A 51 -4.94 0.52 -5.99
N PHE A 52 -3.65 0.45 -6.26
CA PHE A 52 -2.92 1.56 -6.87
C PHE A 52 -3.41 1.89 -8.27
N LYS A 53 -4.20 1.03 -8.88
CA LYS A 53 -4.78 1.29 -10.20
C LYS A 53 -6.11 2.04 -10.12
N THR A 54 -6.66 2.18 -8.92
CA THR A 54 -7.89 2.95 -8.73
C THR A 54 -7.57 4.42 -8.54
N ASP A 55 -8.57 5.28 -8.68
CA ASP A 55 -8.38 6.71 -8.51
C ASP A 55 -7.84 7.05 -7.12
N ASP A 56 -8.44 6.44 -6.08
CA ASP A 56 -7.96 6.65 -4.72
C ASP A 56 -6.55 6.11 -4.54
N GLY A 57 -6.28 4.97 -5.16
CA GLY A 57 -4.96 4.34 -5.07
C GLY A 57 -3.88 5.14 -5.76
N ILE A 58 -4.22 5.80 -6.86
CA ILE A 58 -3.25 6.64 -7.58
C ILE A 58 -2.77 7.79 -6.69
N GLU A 59 -3.68 8.40 -5.95
CA GLU A 59 -3.31 9.47 -5.03
C GLU A 59 -2.37 8.96 -3.94
N ILE A 60 -2.65 7.78 -3.40
CA ILE A 60 -1.82 7.16 -2.38
C ILE A 60 -0.46 6.79 -2.96
N TYR A 61 -0.45 6.24 -4.16
CA TYR A 61 0.79 5.87 -4.86
C TYR A 61 1.69 7.09 -5.02
N ASP A 62 1.11 8.20 -5.47
CA ASP A 62 1.86 9.43 -5.69
C ASP A 62 2.44 9.95 -4.37
N ALA A 63 1.66 9.90 -3.31
CA ALA A 63 2.13 10.33 -1.98
C ALA A 63 3.26 9.45 -1.49
N ILE A 64 3.18 8.15 -1.71
CA ILE A 64 4.23 7.21 -1.32
C ILE A 64 5.51 7.50 -2.11
N GLU A 65 5.37 7.71 -3.40
CA GLU A 65 6.53 7.98 -4.26
C GLU A 65 7.27 9.23 -3.78
N LYS A 66 6.53 10.27 -3.43
CA LYS A 66 7.14 11.49 -2.92
C LYS A 66 7.89 11.26 -1.62
N ARG A 67 7.40 10.38 -0.79
CA ARG A 67 8.06 10.08 0.49
C ARG A 67 9.30 9.22 0.33
N LEU A 68 9.35 8.43 -0.75
CA LEU A 68 10.50 7.57 -1.01
C LEU A 68 11.69 8.32 -1.63
N LYS A 69 11.47 9.50 -2.12
CA LYS A 69 12.53 10.29 -2.73
C LYS A 69 13.38 11.01 -1.68
#